data_24d25b9fc2e4e76e41f298ef5cc06342
#
_entry.id   24d25b9fc2e4e76e41f298ef5cc06342
#
_cell.length_a   1.000
_cell.length_b   1.000
_cell.length_c   1.000
_cell.angle_alpha   90.00
_cell.angle_beta   90.00
_cell.angle_gamma   90.00
#
_symmetry.space_group_name_H-M   'P 1'
#
loop_
_entity.id
_entity.type
_entity.pdbx_description
1 polymer ?
#
loop_
_entity_poly.entity_id
_entity_poly.type
_entity_poly.pdbx_seq_one_letter_code
_entity_poly.pdbx_strand_id
1 'polypeptide(L)'
;EIGAIANEYGVPYLLDACQSIGQMSVDVADIGCDFLSATGRKFLRGPRGTGFLYVKQDWIERLEPPLIDQFAANLLDEKTYLLRRDARKFENWERYFAGQAAFGRAIEYAMDFGLPKIQQRIFKMADKLREGLQEIPQLEVTDQGRLKCGIVTFRHETLDAATIKSELARRKINVSVSSGSGSRLSFMERGIESVVRASIHYYNSEEELEHFLSKIRQLVA
;
A
#
# COMPACT_ATOMS: atom_id res chain seq x y z
N GLU A 1 -15.02 -9.68 -4.20
CA GLU A 1 -15.48 -9.71 -5.61
C GLU A 1 -14.43 -10.34 -6.54
N ILE A 2 -13.21 -9.75 -6.69
CA ILE A 2 -12.16 -10.26 -7.61
C ILE A 2 -11.78 -11.70 -7.28
N GLY A 3 -11.54 -12.03 -6.01
CA GLY A 3 -11.19 -13.40 -5.62
C GLY A 3 -12.28 -14.42 -5.93
N ALA A 4 -13.56 -14.05 -5.81
CA ALA A 4 -14.68 -14.91 -6.20
C ALA A 4 -14.69 -15.19 -7.71
N ILE A 5 -14.46 -14.14 -8.53
CA ILE A 5 -14.34 -14.30 -9.99
C ILE A 5 -13.13 -15.17 -10.35
N ALA A 6 -11.97 -14.90 -9.75
CA ALA A 6 -10.76 -15.69 -10.00
C ALA A 6 -10.99 -17.18 -9.66
N ASN A 7 -11.62 -17.46 -8.52
CA ASN A 7 -11.98 -18.82 -8.12
C ASN A 7 -12.97 -19.48 -9.10
N GLU A 8 -13.99 -18.76 -9.54
CA GLU A 8 -14.99 -19.26 -10.51
C GLU A 8 -14.33 -19.69 -11.83
N TYR A 9 -13.36 -18.92 -12.30
CA TYR A 9 -12.65 -19.21 -13.54
C TYR A 9 -11.37 -20.04 -13.37
N GLY A 10 -11.04 -20.47 -12.15
CA GLY A 10 -9.85 -21.26 -11.87
C GLY A 10 -8.53 -20.52 -12.15
N VAL A 11 -8.53 -19.18 -12.05
CA VAL A 11 -7.37 -18.32 -12.31
C VAL A 11 -6.67 -18.01 -10.99
N PRO A 12 -5.35 -18.25 -10.87
CA PRO A 12 -4.59 -17.87 -9.68
C PRO A 12 -4.64 -16.36 -9.44
N TYR A 13 -4.91 -15.95 -8.20
CA TYR A 13 -5.04 -14.55 -7.82
C TYR A 13 -3.93 -14.11 -6.86
N LEU A 14 -3.07 -13.20 -7.33
CA LEU A 14 -2.09 -12.49 -6.50
C LEU A 14 -2.58 -11.08 -6.20
N LEU A 15 -2.70 -10.75 -4.91
CA LEU A 15 -3.03 -9.41 -4.43
C LEU A 15 -1.76 -8.65 -4.05
N ASP A 16 -1.48 -7.52 -4.72
CA ASP A 16 -0.54 -6.53 -4.20
C ASP A 16 -1.23 -5.68 -3.10
N ALA A 17 -0.99 -6.05 -1.87
CA ALA A 17 -1.52 -5.38 -0.69
C ALA A 17 -0.56 -4.34 -0.10
N CYS A 18 0.46 -3.91 -0.85
CA CYS A 18 1.45 -2.96 -0.37
C CYS A 18 0.88 -1.64 0.16
N GLN A 19 -0.27 -1.22 -0.33
CA GLN A 19 -0.96 -0.01 0.15
C GLN A 19 -2.04 -0.32 1.19
N SER A 20 -2.55 -1.54 1.25
CA SER A 20 -3.67 -1.91 2.13
C SER A 20 -3.19 -2.31 3.53
N ILE A 21 -2.11 -3.13 3.60
CA ILE A 21 -1.57 -3.62 4.87
C ILE A 21 -1.10 -2.47 5.76
N GLY A 22 -1.58 -2.47 6.99
CA GLY A 22 -1.25 -1.49 8.02
C GLY A 22 -2.17 -0.27 8.08
N GLN A 23 -3.04 -0.05 7.07
CA GLN A 23 -4.07 0.99 7.12
C GLN A 23 -5.49 0.43 7.18
N MET A 24 -5.70 -0.82 6.79
CA MET A 24 -7.00 -1.47 6.81
C MET A 24 -6.85 -2.95 7.13
N SER A 25 -7.92 -3.55 7.64
CA SER A 25 -7.97 -4.98 7.87
C SER A 25 -7.97 -5.72 6.53
N VAL A 26 -7.11 -6.72 6.42
CA VAL A 26 -6.96 -7.57 5.24
C VAL A 26 -7.00 -9.02 5.70
N ASP A 27 -8.02 -9.76 5.27
CA ASP A 27 -8.17 -11.19 5.51
C ASP A 27 -8.07 -11.94 4.19
N VAL A 28 -7.08 -12.79 4.06
CA VAL A 28 -6.80 -13.54 2.82
C VAL A 28 -7.89 -14.56 2.50
N ALA A 29 -8.59 -15.08 3.53
CA ALA A 29 -9.67 -16.03 3.35
C ALA A 29 -10.93 -15.34 2.78
N ASP A 30 -11.28 -14.17 3.34
CA ASP A 30 -12.41 -13.35 2.87
C ASP A 30 -12.17 -12.81 1.45
N ILE A 31 -10.92 -12.43 1.16
CA ILE A 31 -10.52 -11.92 -0.16
C ILE A 31 -10.50 -13.06 -1.19
N GLY A 32 -10.16 -14.27 -0.77
CA GLY A 32 -10.02 -15.43 -1.64
C GLY A 32 -8.81 -15.36 -2.56
N CYS A 33 -7.70 -14.74 -2.10
CA CYS A 33 -6.47 -14.72 -2.88
C CYS A 33 -5.59 -15.94 -2.60
N ASP A 34 -4.85 -16.38 -3.62
CA ASP A 34 -3.88 -17.47 -3.52
C ASP A 34 -2.52 -16.97 -3.04
N PHE A 35 -2.21 -15.71 -3.37
CA PHE A 35 -0.97 -15.04 -3.00
C PHE A 35 -1.27 -13.61 -2.53
N LEU A 36 -0.48 -13.12 -1.57
CA LEU A 36 -0.52 -11.72 -1.18
C LEU A 36 0.90 -11.21 -0.96
N SER A 37 1.24 -10.11 -1.60
CA SER A 37 2.51 -9.40 -1.43
C SER A 37 2.30 -8.10 -0.68
N ALA A 38 3.16 -7.80 0.30
CA ALA A 38 3.13 -6.55 1.04
C ALA A 38 4.53 -6.04 1.38
N THR A 39 4.68 -4.71 1.49
CA THR A 39 5.92 -4.05 1.89
C THR A 39 5.82 -3.47 3.30
N GLY A 40 6.90 -3.60 4.08
CA GLY A 40 6.93 -3.15 5.46
C GLY A 40 6.98 -1.63 5.65
N ARG A 41 7.58 -0.90 4.72
CA ARG A 41 7.93 0.53 4.85
C ARG A 41 6.77 1.52 4.69
N LYS A 42 5.58 1.06 4.31
CA LYS A 42 4.41 1.94 4.11
C LYS A 42 3.62 2.07 5.42
N PHE A 43 2.34 1.73 5.43
CA PHE A 43 1.49 1.94 6.61
C PHE A 43 1.88 1.13 7.85
N LEU A 44 2.65 0.03 7.71
CA LEU A 44 3.24 -0.67 8.85
C LEU A 44 4.45 0.05 9.46
N ARG A 45 5.05 1.05 8.78
CA ARG A 45 6.22 1.82 9.23
C ARG A 45 7.45 0.96 9.56
N GLY A 46 7.57 -0.20 8.94
CA GLY A 46 8.74 -1.06 9.03
C GLY A 46 9.91 -0.54 8.20
N PRO A 47 11.09 -1.13 8.34
CA PRO A 47 12.28 -0.75 7.56
C PRO A 47 12.09 -0.92 6.06
N ARG A 48 12.84 -0.13 5.27
CA ARG A 48 12.96 -0.35 3.82
C ARG A 48 13.63 -1.70 3.55
N GLY A 49 13.27 -2.33 2.43
CA GLY A 49 13.80 -3.64 2.07
C GLY A 49 13.14 -4.82 2.81
N THR A 50 12.07 -4.55 3.58
CA THR A 50 11.29 -5.60 4.25
C THR A 50 9.89 -5.70 3.68
N GLY A 51 9.30 -6.88 3.81
CA GLY A 51 7.95 -7.21 3.39
C GLY A 51 7.65 -8.66 3.66
N PHE A 52 6.50 -9.13 3.22
CA PHE A 52 6.14 -10.54 3.29
C PHE A 52 5.36 -10.98 2.06
N LEU A 53 5.44 -12.28 1.80
CA LEU A 53 4.63 -12.99 0.82
C LEU A 53 3.78 -14.02 1.56
N TYR A 54 2.46 -13.94 1.38
CA TYR A 54 1.57 -15.03 1.72
C TYR A 54 1.39 -15.92 0.49
N VAL A 55 1.44 -17.23 0.72
CA VAL A 55 1.17 -18.26 -0.29
C VAL A 55 0.20 -19.26 0.33
N LYS A 56 -0.93 -19.46 -0.33
CA LYS A 56 -1.92 -20.47 0.09
C LYS A 56 -1.30 -21.88 0.05
N GLN A 57 -1.63 -22.73 1.02
CA GLN A 57 -0.98 -24.03 1.22
C GLN A 57 -0.94 -24.90 -0.03
N ASP A 58 -2.03 -24.98 -0.77
CA ASP A 58 -2.13 -25.79 -1.99
C ASP A 58 -1.12 -25.36 -3.08
N TRP A 59 -0.75 -24.09 -3.09
CA TRP A 59 0.24 -23.55 -4.02
C TRP A 59 1.68 -23.79 -3.56
N ILE A 60 1.91 -23.92 -2.25
CA ILE A 60 3.25 -24.26 -1.75
C ILE A 60 3.72 -25.59 -2.31
N GLU A 61 2.85 -26.59 -2.39
CA GLU A 61 3.20 -27.91 -2.94
C GLU A 61 3.40 -27.89 -4.45
N ARG A 62 2.70 -27.04 -5.16
CA ARG A 62 2.68 -26.98 -6.63
C ARG A 62 3.78 -26.13 -7.24
N LEU A 63 4.30 -25.15 -6.50
CA LEU A 63 5.28 -24.20 -7.01
C LEU A 63 6.69 -24.63 -6.64
N GLU A 64 7.60 -24.46 -7.58
CA GLU A 64 9.05 -24.53 -7.36
C GLU A 64 9.63 -23.14 -7.47
N PRO A 65 10.46 -22.67 -6.49
CA PRO A 65 11.07 -21.35 -6.58
C PRO A 65 12.06 -21.30 -7.75
N PRO A 66 12.15 -20.16 -8.46
CA PRO A 66 13.08 -20.02 -9.57
C PRO A 66 14.56 -20.00 -9.14
N LEU A 67 14.81 -19.72 -7.85
CA LEU A 67 16.11 -19.76 -7.20
C LEU A 67 16.01 -20.64 -5.97
N ILE A 68 16.86 -21.64 -5.88
CA ILE A 68 16.90 -22.61 -4.79
C ILE A 68 18.28 -22.56 -4.16
N ASP A 69 18.34 -22.33 -2.87
CA ASP A 69 19.57 -22.41 -2.07
C ASP A 69 19.43 -23.46 -0.95
N GLN A 70 20.47 -23.59 -0.13
CA GLN A 70 20.48 -24.51 1.01
C GLN A 70 19.43 -24.23 2.09
N PHE A 71 18.78 -23.06 2.08
CA PHE A 71 17.66 -22.74 2.99
C PHE A 71 16.35 -23.26 2.41
N ALA A 72 16.17 -23.19 1.12
CA ALA A 72 14.95 -23.62 0.43
C ALA A 72 14.86 -25.14 0.28
N ALA A 73 16.00 -25.83 0.17
CA ALA A 73 16.08 -27.27 -0.08
C ALA A 73 17.24 -27.98 0.65
N ASN A 74 17.06 -29.25 0.90
CA ASN A 74 18.12 -30.16 1.34
C ASN A 74 18.62 -30.96 0.14
N LEU A 75 19.91 -30.95 -0.13
CA LEU A 75 20.54 -31.81 -1.12
C LEU A 75 20.57 -33.26 -0.57
N LEU A 76 20.06 -34.21 -1.32
CA LEU A 76 20.05 -35.64 -0.96
C LEU A 76 21.24 -36.38 -1.56
N ASP A 77 21.60 -36.03 -2.80
CA ASP A 77 22.75 -36.52 -3.53
C ASP A 77 23.19 -35.49 -4.58
N GLU A 78 24.13 -35.83 -5.48
CA GLU A 78 24.68 -34.93 -6.50
C GLU A 78 23.64 -34.37 -7.49
N LYS A 79 22.47 -34.97 -7.59
CA LYS A 79 21.44 -34.66 -8.60
C LYS A 79 20.04 -34.46 -8.02
N THR A 80 19.85 -34.76 -6.73
CA THR A 80 18.53 -34.79 -6.11
C THR A 80 18.47 -33.87 -4.91
N TYR A 81 17.42 -33.08 -4.80
CA TYR A 81 17.13 -32.25 -3.66
C TYR A 81 15.70 -32.39 -3.20
N LEU A 82 15.43 -32.06 -1.95
CA LEU A 82 14.11 -32.04 -1.34
C LEU A 82 13.79 -30.63 -0.90
N LEU A 83 12.79 -30.02 -1.55
CA LEU A 83 12.27 -28.71 -1.17
C LEU A 83 11.57 -28.72 0.17
N ARG A 84 11.66 -27.60 0.92
CA ARG A 84 10.79 -27.38 2.07
C ARG A 84 9.33 -27.44 1.66
N ARG A 85 8.49 -27.90 2.61
CA ARG A 85 7.04 -27.99 2.44
C ARG A 85 6.28 -26.79 3.02
N ASP A 86 6.96 -25.67 3.22
CA ASP A 86 6.40 -24.42 3.72
C ASP A 86 6.87 -23.23 2.87
N ALA A 87 6.27 -22.06 3.07
CA ALA A 87 6.53 -20.87 2.27
C ALA A 87 7.95 -20.34 2.41
N ARG A 88 8.72 -20.80 3.39
CA ARG A 88 10.15 -20.43 3.54
C ARG A 88 11.01 -20.91 2.38
N LYS A 89 10.52 -21.84 1.54
CA LYS A 89 11.23 -22.21 0.31
C LYS A 89 11.34 -21.07 -0.70
N PHE A 90 10.54 -20.01 -0.55
CA PHE A 90 10.60 -18.78 -1.37
C PHE A 90 11.52 -17.72 -0.77
N GLU A 91 12.17 -17.99 0.36
CA GLU A 91 13.16 -17.12 1.00
C GLU A 91 14.58 -17.61 0.68
N ASN A 92 15.56 -16.70 0.75
CA ASN A 92 16.96 -17.01 0.58
C ASN A 92 17.67 -17.09 1.95
N TRP A 93 18.79 -17.80 2.03
CA TRP A 93 19.62 -17.91 3.23
C TRP A 93 20.13 -16.53 3.69
N GLU A 94 20.81 -15.82 2.80
CA GLU A 94 21.29 -14.48 3.08
C GLU A 94 20.19 -13.46 2.89
N ARG A 95 19.86 -12.76 3.97
CA ARG A 95 18.77 -11.78 4.01
C ARG A 95 19.01 -10.70 5.05
N TYR A 96 18.21 -9.66 5.03
CA TYR A 96 18.30 -8.53 5.96
C TYR A 96 17.68 -8.88 7.32
N PHE A 97 18.39 -9.71 8.15
CA PHE A 97 17.91 -10.18 9.45
C PHE A 97 17.52 -9.08 10.42
N ALA A 98 18.37 -8.03 10.55
CA ALA A 98 18.06 -6.89 11.42
C ALA A 98 16.77 -6.17 10.99
N GLY A 99 16.56 -6.02 9.68
CA GLY A 99 15.33 -5.45 9.13
C GLY A 99 14.13 -6.34 9.36
N GLN A 100 14.26 -7.66 9.26
CA GLN A 100 13.17 -8.60 9.55
C GLN A 100 12.75 -8.54 11.03
N ALA A 101 13.70 -8.51 11.96
CA ALA A 101 13.41 -8.36 13.39
C ALA A 101 12.69 -7.03 13.68
N ALA A 102 13.18 -5.92 13.10
CA ALA A 102 12.55 -4.62 13.25
C ALA A 102 11.16 -4.57 12.57
N PHE A 103 10.97 -5.30 11.47
CA PHE A 103 9.67 -5.42 10.78
C PHE A 103 8.68 -6.22 11.63
N GLY A 104 9.11 -7.31 12.25
CA GLY A 104 8.30 -8.06 13.22
C GLY A 104 7.80 -7.13 14.33
N ARG A 105 8.69 -6.31 14.93
CA ARG A 105 8.31 -5.34 15.95
C ARG A 105 7.32 -4.29 15.47
N ALA A 106 7.45 -3.82 14.20
CA ALA A 106 6.50 -2.89 13.61
C ALA A 106 5.10 -3.51 13.43
N ILE A 107 5.03 -4.79 13.07
CA ILE A 107 3.78 -5.54 12.96
C ILE A 107 3.13 -5.69 14.34
N GLU A 108 3.89 -6.15 15.35
CA GLU A 108 3.42 -6.26 16.74
C GLU A 108 2.84 -4.94 17.23
N TYR A 109 3.56 -3.83 17.03
CA TYR A 109 3.10 -2.50 17.41
C TYR A 109 1.76 -2.13 16.76
N ALA A 110 1.59 -2.42 15.47
CA ALA A 110 0.32 -2.16 14.78
C ALA A 110 -0.82 -3.06 15.30
N MET A 111 -0.51 -4.32 15.62
CA MET A 111 -1.48 -5.27 16.20
C MET A 111 -1.88 -4.88 17.62
N ASP A 112 -0.94 -4.47 18.47
CA ASP A 112 -1.19 -3.98 19.83
C ASP A 112 -2.07 -2.74 19.84
N PHE A 113 -1.85 -1.83 18.88
CA PHE A 113 -2.69 -0.65 18.70
C PHE A 113 -4.11 -1.02 18.22
N GLY A 114 -4.22 -2.05 17.41
CA GLY A 114 -5.44 -2.62 16.85
C GLY A 114 -5.75 -2.14 15.43
N LEU A 115 -5.61 -3.02 14.46
CA LEU A 115 -5.85 -2.72 13.03
C LEU A 115 -7.23 -2.09 12.75
N PRO A 116 -8.34 -2.52 13.37
CA PRO A 116 -9.63 -1.85 13.18
C PRO A 116 -9.65 -0.40 13.65
N LYS A 117 -8.97 -0.08 14.77
CA LYS A 117 -8.87 1.30 15.27
C LYS A 117 -8.02 2.16 14.33
N ILE A 118 -6.92 1.61 13.82
CA ILE A 118 -6.07 2.25 12.82
C ILE A 118 -6.88 2.59 11.57
N GLN A 119 -7.62 1.62 11.03
CA GLN A 119 -8.48 1.82 9.87
C GLN A 119 -9.52 2.92 10.11
N GLN A 120 -10.25 2.84 11.20
CA GLN A 120 -11.29 3.83 11.55
C GLN A 120 -10.69 5.25 11.62
N ARG A 121 -9.54 5.40 12.28
CA ARG A 121 -8.85 6.69 12.41
C ARG A 121 -8.42 7.24 11.06
N ILE A 122 -7.74 6.43 10.25
CA ILE A 122 -7.25 6.83 8.93
C ILE A 122 -8.42 7.22 8.02
N PHE A 123 -9.47 6.41 7.97
CA PHE A 123 -10.61 6.66 7.07
C PHE A 123 -11.34 7.93 7.47
N LYS A 124 -11.64 8.11 8.77
CA LYS A 124 -12.27 9.35 9.29
C LYS A 124 -11.45 10.60 8.92
N MET A 125 -10.14 10.55 9.10
CA MET A 125 -9.28 11.70 8.78
C MET A 125 -9.21 11.95 7.27
N ALA A 126 -9.16 10.89 6.47
CA ALA A 126 -9.12 11.00 5.02
C ALA A 126 -10.45 11.52 4.43
N ASP A 127 -11.59 11.16 5.04
CA ASP A 127 -12.89 11.69 4.64
C ASP A 127 -12.99 13.17 4.96
N LYS A 128 -12.58 13.61 6.15
CA LYS A 128 -12.47 15.05 6.49
C LYS A 128 -11.56 15.80 5.48
N LEU A 129 -10.45 15.19 5.05
CA LEU A 129 -9.58 15.79 4.04
C LEU A 129 -10.30 15.95 2.70
N ARG A 130 -11.03 14.93 2.24
CA ARG A 130 -11.82 14.97 0.99
C ARG A 130 -12.86 16.07 1.05
N GLU A 131 -13.64 16.12 2.11
CA GLU A 131 -14.67 17.15 2.35
C GLU A 131 -14.05 18.56 2.30
N GLY A 132 -12.96 18.78 3.06
CA GLY A 132 -12.30 20.08 3.08
C GLY A 132 -11.64 20.50 1.76
N LEU A 133 -11.20 19.54 0.93
CA LEU A 133 -10.70 19.82 -0.41
C LEU A 133 -11.84 20.14 -1.39
N GLN A 134 -12.98 19.47 -1.28
CA GLN A 134 -14.16 19.71 -2.12
C GLN A 134 -14.79 21.09 -1.89
N GLU A 135 -14.59 21.68 -0.71
CA GLU A 135 -15.02 23.05 -0.41
C GLU A 135 -14.16 24.13 -1.07
N ILE A 136 -13.00 23.79 -1.61
CA ILE A 136 -12.07 24.73 -2.21
C ILE A 136 -12.38 24.84 -3.71
N PRO A 137 -12.76 26.02 -4.22
CA PRO A 137 -13.00 26.23 -5.64
C PRO A 137 -11.80 25.78 -6.48
N GLN A 138 -12.07 25.30 -7.70
CA GLN A 138 -11.06 24.86 -8.69
C GLN A 138 -10.27 23.61 -8.28
N LEU A 139 -10.54 22.99 -7.11
CA LEU A 139 -10.00 21.69 -6.75
C LEU A 139 -10.98 20.56 -7.08
N GLU A 140 -10.45 19.48 -7.62
CA GLU A 140 -11.17 18.23 -7.86
C GLU A 140 -10.50 17.11 -7.08
N VAL A 141 -11.26 16.44 -6.20
CA VAL A 141 -10.83 15.19 -5.55
C VAL A 141 -10.97 14.06 -6.57
N THR A 142 -9.88 13.39 -6.88
CA THR A 142 -9.78 12.48 -8.02
C THR A 142 -9.76 10.99 -7.64
N ASP A 143 -9.62 10.63 -6.37
CA ASP A 143 -9.65 9.23 -5.96
C ASP A 143 -11.04 8.62 -6.07
N GLN A 144 -11.08 7.40 -6.62
CA GLN A 144 -12.30 6.67 -6.95
C GLN A 144 -12.56 5.49 -6.01
N GLY A 145 -13.69 4.83 -6.20
CA GLY A 145 -14.10 3.65 -5.47
C GLY A 145 -15.14 3.94 -4.40
N ARG A 146 -15.91 2.89 -4.05
CA ARG A 146 -16.93 2.94 -2.98
C ARG A 146 -16.29 3.01 -1.60
N LEU A 147 -15.24 2.23 -1.40
CA LEU A 147 -14.43 2.25 -0.17
C LEU A 147 -13.14 2.98 -0.47
N LYS A 148 -12.92 4.10 0.21
CA LYS A 148 -11.74 4.95 0.03
C LYS A 148 -10.83 4.85 1.24
N CYS A 149 -9.53 4.78 1.00
CA CYS A 149 -8.51 4.64 2.05
C CYS A 149 -7.86 5.97 2.43
N GLY A 150 -6.77 5.91 3.19
CA GLY A 150 -5.98 7.08 3.64
C GLY A 150 -5.21 7.80 2.54
N ILE A 151 -5.30 7.35 1.29
CA ILE A 151 -4.66 8.01 0.15
C ILE A 151 -5.71 8.88 -0.54
N VAL A 152 -5.53 10.19 -0.47
CA VAL A 152 -6.40 11.19 -1.09
C VAL A 152 -5.67 11.83 -2.26
N THR A 153 -6.28 11.84 -3.44
CA THR A 153 -5.72 12.46 -4.63
C THR A 153 -6.59 13.60 -5.10
N PHE A 154 -5.96 14.68 -5.55
CA PHE A 154 -6.66 15.85 -6.06
C PHE A 154 -5.84 16.56 -7.13
N ARG A 155 -6.51 17.37 -7.94
CA ARG A 155 -5.90 18.27 -8.92
C ARG A 155 -6.53 19.64 -8.85
N HIS A 156 -5.85 20.65 -9.38
CA HIS A 156 -6.36 21.98 -9.58
C HIS A 156 -6.58 22.20 -11.08
N GLU A 157 -7.52 23.07 -11.44
CA GLU A 157 -7.87 23.33 -12.84
C GLU A 157 -6.72 23.92 -13.67
N THR A 158 -5.91 24.78 -13.07
CA THR A 158 -4.85 25.52 -13.77
C THR A 158 -3.44 25.31 -13.21
N LEU A 159 -3.29 24.99 -11.91
CA LEU A 159 -2.00 24.73 -11.28
C LEU A 159 -1.63 23.26 -11.42
N ASP A 160 -0.45 22.98 -11.97
CA ASP A 160 0.04 21.61 -12.07
C ASP A 160 0.43 21.04 -10.69
N ALA A 161 0.40 19.71 -10.58
CA ALA A 161 0.64 19.01 -9.32
C ALA A 161 2.06 19.19 -8.79
N ALA A 162 3.06 19.42 -9.65
CA ALA A 162 4.44 19.62 -9.24
C ALA A 162 4.62 21.02 -8.60
N THR A 163 3.96 22.02 -9.14
CA THR A 163 3.92 23.38 -8.55
C THR A 163 3.25 23.34 -7.17
N ILE A 164 2.09 22.71 -7.04
CA ILE A 164 1.41 22.58 -5.74
C ILE A 164 2.30 21.87 -4.72
N LYS A 165 2.93 20.75 -5.11
CA LYS A 165 3.89 20.03 -4.25
C LYS A 165 5.05 20.94 -3.80
N SER A 166 5.64 21.70 -4.72
CA SER A 166 6.76 22.58 -4.43
C SER A 166 6.37 23.68 -3.45
N GLU A 167 5.23 24.31 -3.65
CA GLU A 167 4.71 25.35 -2.77
C GLU A 167 4.36 24.84 -1.37
N LEU A 168 3.78 23.63 -1.27
CA LEU A 168 3.52 22.99 0.01
C LEU A 168 4.82 22.60 0.72
N ALA A 169 5.83 22.11 -0.02
CA ALA A 169 7.14 21.79 0.56
C ALA A 169 7.82 23.00 1.19
N ARG A 170 7.72 24.21 0.58
CA ARG A 170 8.21 25.47 1.16
C ARG A 170 7.50 25.79 2.49
N ARG A 171 6.28 25.32 2.67
CA ARG A 171 5.48 25.46 3.90
C ARG A 171 5.63 24.27 4.85
N LYS A 172 6.65 23.39 4.63
CA LYS A 172 6.95 22.17 5.40
C LYS A 172 5.83 21.14 5.38
N ILE A 173 5.04 21.12 4.33
CA ILE A 173 3.98 20.13 4.09
C ILE A 173 4.43 19.19 2.98
N ASN A 174 4.48 17.89 3.27
CA ASN A 174 4.93 16.88 2.33
C ASN A 174 3.75 16.20 1.64
N VAL A 175 3.71 16.30 0.33
CA VAL A 175 2.83 15.54 -0.54
C VAL A 175 3.64 14.89 -1.67
N SER A 176 3.04 13.94 -2.37
CA SER A 176 3.66 13.37 -3.56
C SER A 176 2.85 13.72 -4.81
N VAL A 177 3.47 13.57 -5.97
CA VAL A 177 2.80 13.66 -7.27
C VAL A 177 2.71 12.25 -7.84
N SER A 178 1.53 11.89 -8.33
CA SER A 178 1.32 10.70 -9.16
C SER A 178 1.05 11.16 -10.60
N SER A 179 1.77 10.57 -11.55
CA SER A 179 1.65 10.84 -12.98
C SER A 179 1.15 9.62 -13.73
N GLY A 180 0.80 9.81 -14.99
CA GLY A 180 0.33 8.74 -15.88
C GLY A 180 1.28 7.55 -16.03
N SER A 181 2.58 7.67 -15.69
CA SER A 181 3.52 6.54 -15.76
C SER A 181 3.17 5.40 -14.78
N GLY A 182 2.60 5.72 -13.62
CA GLY A 182 2.22 4.74 -12.59
C GLY A 182 0.80 4.19 -12.70
N SER A 183 -0.08 4.84 -13.48
CA SER A 183 -1.50 4.48 -13.61
C SER A 183 -2.03 4.84 -15.02
N ARG A 184 -1.26 4.47 -16.03
CA ARG A 184 -1.42 4.97 -17.40
C ARG A 184 -2.82 4.82 -17.97
N LEU A 185 -3.41 3.63 -17.90
CA LEU A 185 -4.73 3.36 -18.47
C LEU A 185 -5.81 4.22 -17.81
N SER A 186 -5.89 4.21 -16.48
CA SER A 186 -6.85 5.00 -15.73
C SER A 186 -6.69 6.51 -15.96
N PHE A 187 -5.46 7.01 -16.05
CA PHE A 187 -5.21 8.44 -16.25
C PHE A 187 -5.57 8.87 -17.69
N MET A 188 -5.25 8.04 -18.69
CA MET A 188 -5.65 8.30 -20.09
C MET A 188 -7.16 8.32 -20.25
N GLU A 189 -7.86 7.32 -19.72
CA GLU A 189 -9.33 7.22 -19.77
C GLU A 189 -10.02 8.45 -19.16
N ARG A 190 -9.42 9.01 -18.11
CA ARG A 190 -9.97 10.14 -17.33
C ARG A 190 -9.43 11.50 -17.76
N GLY A 191 -8.56 11.57 -18.77
CA GLY A 191 -7.92 12.82 -19.20
C GLY A 191 -7.09 13.49 -18.11
N ILE A 192 -6.42 12.69 -17.23
CA ILE A 192 -5.60 13.18 -16.13
C ILE A 192 -4.13 12.98 -16.48
N GLU A 193 -3.33 14.02 -16.39
CA GLU A 193 -1.87 13.93 -16.58
C GLU A 193 -1.14 13.65 -15.26
N SER A 194 -1.50 14.37 -14.20
CA SER A 194 -0.93 14.21 -12.87
C SER A 194 -1.90 14.65 -11.79
N VAL A 195 -1.69 14.13 -10.58
CA VAL A 195 -2.45 14.50 -9.38
C VAL A 195 -1.51 14.71 -8.19
N VAL A 196 -1.90 15.60 -7.30
CA VAL A 196 -1.30 15.68 -5.96
C VAL A 196 -1.87 14.53 -5.12
N ARG A 197 -1.00 13.86 -4.38
CA ARG A 197 -1.35 12.78 -3.48
C ARG A 197 -0.99 13.13 -2.05
N ALA A 198 -1.97 13.34 -1.22
CA ALA A 198 -1.88 13.43 0.22
C ALA A 198 -2.16 12.06 0.83
N SER A 199 -1.32 11.60 1.74
CA SER A 199 -1.47 10.29 2.39
C SER A 199 -1.61 10.48 3.89
N ILE A 200 -2.80 10.19 4.40
CA ILE A 200 -3.12 10.26 5.82
C ILE A 200 -2.67 8.99 6.53
N HIS A 201 -2.06 9.17 7.69
CA HIS A 201 -1.70 8.08 8.59
C HIS A 201 -2.40 8.25 9.95
N TYR A 202 -2.52 7.19 10.75
CA TYR A 202 -3.20 7.28 12.06
C TYR A 202 -2.50 8.20 13.07
N TYR A 203 -1.24 8.53 12.87
CA TYR A 203 -0.49 9.46 13.73
C TYR A 203 -0.68 10.94 13.35
N ASN A 204 -1.29 11.25 12.19
CA ASN A 204 -1.59 12.63 11.87
C ASN A 204 -2.65 13.20 12.82
N SER A 205 -2.52 14.48 13.16
CA SER A 205 -3.47 15.20 13.99
C SER A 205 -4.54 15.92 13.16
N GLU A 206 -5.62 16.33 13.80
CA GLU A 206 -6.66 17.15 13.16
C GLU A 206 -6.13 18.56 12.87
N GLU A 207 -5.27 19.09 13.72
CA GLU A 207 -4.61 20.39 13.53
C GLU A 207 -3.69 20.40 12.30
N GLU A 208 -2.96 19.29 12.05
CA GLU A 208 -2.14 19.14 10.83
C GLU A 208 -3.03 19.13 9.58
N LEU A 209 -4.21 18.49 9.65
CA LEU A 209 -5.17 18.48 8.55
C LEU A 209 -5.73 19.87 8.26
N GLU A 210 -6.16 20.59 9.30
CA GLU A 210 -6.68 21.96 9.19
C GLU A 210 -5.59 22.92 8.66
N HIS A 211 -4.36 22.76 9.15
CA HIS A 211 -3.22 23.52 8.65
C HIS A 211 -2.99 23.26 7.14
N PHE A 212 -2.99 22.00 6.72
CA PHE A 212 -2.88 21.62 5.30
C PHE A 212 -3.96 22.31 4.47
N LEU A 213 -5.24 22.18 4.84
CA LEU A 213 -6.37 22.78 4.12
C LEU A 213 -6.28 24.30 4.06
N SER A 214 -5.87 24.94 5.16
CA SER A 214 -5.62 26.38 5.20
C SER A 214 -4.54 26.81 4.20
N LYS A 215 -3.44 26.05 4.10
CA LYS A 215 -2.35 26.36 3.17
C LYS A 215 -2.69 26.12 1.71
N ILE A 216 -3.52 25.08 1.43
CA ILE A 216 -4.06 24.89 0.08
C ILE A 216 -4.97 26.04 -0.31
N ARG A 217 -5.92 26.48 0.55
CA ARG A 217 -6.79 27.64 0.25
C ARG A 217 -5.97 28.90 -0.06
N GLN A 218 -4.91 29.17 0.71
CA GLN A 218 -4.02 30.31 0.46
C GLN A 218 -3.19 30.19 -0.83
N LEU A 219 -2.97 28.97 -1.31
CA LEU A 219 -2.16 28.75 -2.52
C LEU A 219 -3.00 28.95 -3.78
N VAL A 220 -4.29 28.61 -3.75
CA VAL A 220 -5.17 28.62 -4.91
C VAL A 220 -6.15 29.80 -4.94
N ALA A 221 -6.14 30.66 -3.91
CA ALA A 221 -6.85 31.93 -3.87
C ALA A 221 -6.17 32.98 -4.79
#